data_504f49a709399a460e326cf8923bfebf
#
_entry.id   504f49a709399a460e326cf8923bfebf
#
_cell.length_a   1.000
_cell.length_b   1.000
_cell.length_c   1.000
_cell.angle_alpha   90.00
_cell.angle_beta   90.00
_cell.angle_gamma   90.00
#
_symmetry.space_group_name_H-M   'P 1'
#
loop_
_entity.id
_entity.type
_entity.pdbx_description
1 polymer ?
#
loop_
_entity_poly.entity_id
_entity_poly.type
_entity_poly.pdbx_seq_one_letter_code
_entity_poly.pdbx_strand_id
1 'polypeptide(L)'
;MLSLVFTNLARRKARTVATAIGIALGVATIVALLSVGAGLQRTAAGLVHLGDADLGLFQSGVEDPTASLLPTSLAQRLERRPDVSHATPLLLVVEGVREDPAAIVFGADPNGFVAQRLVVAEGRRALGPRQVLVGDGLAGQLKLHPGSILKVKRRSFTVAGIYHSGVFFEDAGAVLDLEVAQRLERRGNDATTIAVQVATDAHNATVAKALRRALPGTQVIGTAEEATRAGANGELVRKTVTIIAALALIVGGLGVTNTMAMAVLERQRELALLSAIGWRRIRIAVLVLAEGIATSVLGAGVGLLLGVIGADWLNRALDVSKVVSPHVTPWTIGQALLIGVAIGVLGGLYPAWRGTSVSTTELLGGA
;
A
#
# COMPACT_ATOMS: atom_id res chain seq x y z
N MET A 1 -31.52 6.53 -23.58
CA MET A 1 -30.20 7.20 -23.62
C MET A 1 -29.05 6.21 -23.46
N LEU A 2 -29.04 5.35 -22.45
CA LEU A 2 -27.96 4.37 -22.26
C LEU A 2 -27.74 3.44 -23.46
N SER A 3 -28.81 2.94 -24.11
CA SER A 3 -28.70 2.07 -25.30
C SER A 3 -28.00 2.79 -26.46
N LEU A 4 -28.27 4.08 -26.66
CA LEU A 4 -27.59 4.89 -27.67
C LEU A 4 -26.10 5.04 -27.37
N VAL A 5 -25.72 5.25 -26.13
CA VAL A 5 -24.30 5.33 -25.70
C VAL A 5 -23.57 4.04 -26.05
N PHE A 6 -24.12 2.87 -25.67
CA PHE A 6 -23.50 1.57 -25.97
C PHE A 6 -23.40 1.28 -27.46
N THR A 7 -24.46 1.59 -28.23
CA THR A 7 -24.46 1.39 -29.69
C THR A 7 -23.41 2.26 -30.37
N ASN A 8 -23.22 3.49 -29.89
CA ASN A 8 -22.22 4.42 -30.43
C ASN A 8 -20.78 3.99 -30.13
N LEU A 9 -20.53 3.54 -28.88
CA LEU A 9 -19.24 2.95 -28.50
C LEU A 9 -18.90 1.73 -29.38
N ALA A 10 -19.88 0.85 -29.63
CA ALA A 10 -19.68 -0.37 -30.43
C ALA A 10 -19.40 -0.10 -31.90
N ARG A 11 -19.89 1.02 -32.47
CA ARG A 11 -19.65 1.37 -33.87
C ARG A 11 -18.24 1.89 -34.18
N ARG A 12 -17.51 2.40 -33.16
CA ARG A 12 -16.17 3.03 -33.33
C ARG A 12 -15.11 2.37 -32.45
N LYS A 13 -15.05 1.04 -32.52
CA LYS A 13 -14.23 0.18 -31.64
C LYS A 13 -12.76 0.62 -31.54
N ALA A 14 -12.10 0.87 -32.69
CA ALA A 14 -10.66 1.19 -32.67
C ALA A 14 -10.32 2.45 -31.86
N ARG A 15 -11.13 3.52 -32.01
CA ARG A 15 -10.92 4.77 -31.28
C ARG A 15 -11.24 4.64 -29.79
N THR A 16 -12.40 4.03 -29.47
CA THR A 16 -12.80 3.76 -28.10
C THR A 16 -11.74 2.94 -27.36
N VAL A 17 -11.22 1.89 -28.02
CA VAL A 17 -10.15 1.05 -27.47
C VAL A 17 -8.85 1.85 -27.27
N ALA A 18 -8.42 2.65 -28.25
CA ALA A 18 -7.20 3.45 -28.10
C ALA A 18 -7.28 4.43 -26.92
N THR A 19 -8.44 5.12 -26.77
CA THR A 19 -8.67 6.02 -25.64
C THR A 19 -8.75 5.25 -24.31
N ALA A 20 -9.47 4.13 -24.30
CA ALA A 20 -9.58 3.28 -23.13
C ALA A 20 -8.21 2.72 -22.68
N ILE A 21 -7.32 2.36 -23.62
CA ILE A 21 -5.94 1.93 -23.31
C ILE A 21 -5.16 3.06 -22.65
N GLY A 22 -5.21 4.28 -23.19
CA GLY A 22 -4.51 5.42 -22.58
C GLY A 22 -4.96 5.69 -21.13
N ILE A 23 -6.28 5.65 -20.89
CA ILE A 23 -6.84 5.79 -19.55
C ILE A 23 -6.46 4.60 -18.67
N ALA A 24 -6.53 3.38 -19.23
CA ALA A 24 -6.19 2.15 -18.49
C ALA A 24 -4.74 2.15 -18.02
N LEU A 25 -3.79 2.60 -18.83
CA LEU A 25 -2.39 2.72 -18.43
C LEU A 25 -2.19 3.71 -17.28
N GLY A 26 -2.81 4.88 -17.35
CA GLY A 26 -2.76 5.88 -16.29
C GLY A 26 -3.36 5.37 -14.98
N VAL A 27 -4.54 4.77 -15.03
CA VAL A 27 -5.22 4.20 -13.86
C VAL A 27 -4.45 2.99 -13.31
N ALA A 28 -3.93 2.11 -14.19
CA ALA A 28 -3.12 0.96 -13.76
C ALA A 28 -1.89 1.38 -12.96
N THR A 29 -1.19 2.42 -13.43
CA THR A 29 -0.03 2.96 -12.71
C THR A 29 -0.42 3.49 -11.33
N ILE A 30 -1.53 4.22 -11.22
CA ILE A 30 -2.03 4.74 -9.95
C ILE A 30 -2.42 3.60 -9.01
N VAL A 31 -3.16 2.61 -9.50
CA VAL A 31 -3.59 1.44 -8.72
C VAL A 31 -2.39 0.64 -8.23
N ALA A 32 -1.39 0.41 -9.09
CA ALA A 32 -0.18 -0.30 -8.70
C ALA A 32 0.55 0.43 -7.57
N LEU A 33 0.76 1.75 -7.70
CA LEU A 33 1.42 2.57 -6.66
C LEU A 33 0.63 2.63 -5.36
N LEU A 34 -0.69 2.78 -5.42
CA LEU A 34 -1.55 2.78 -4.24
C LEU A 34 -1.53 1.41 -3.54
N SER A 35 -1.53 0.31 -4.32
CA SER A 35 -1.48 -1.05 -3.78
C SER A 35 -0.14 -1.35 -3.11
N VAL A 36 0.97 -0.92 -3.71
CA VAL A 36 2.31 -1.01 -3.09
C VAL A 36 2.39 -0.13 -1.85
N GLY A 37 1.88 1.11 -1.92
CA GLY A 37 1.81 2.01 -0.77
C GLY A 37 0.99 1.45 0.39
N ALA A 38 -0.15 0.83 0.11
CA ALA A 38 -0.98 0.16 1.12
C ALA A 38 -0.27 -1.08 1.71
N GLY A 39 0.47 -1.83 0.90
CA GLY A 39 1.32 -2.92 1.36
C GLY A 39 2.43 -2.43 2.29
N LEU A 40 3.12 -1.36 1.92
CA LEU A 40 4.17 -0.75 2.76
C LEU A 40 3.60 -0.23 4.09
N GLN A 41 2.40 0.37 4.06
CA GLN A 41 1.71 0.79 5.30
C GLN A 41 1.39 -0.38 6.21
N ARG A 42 0.98 -1.53 5.67
CA ARG A 42 0.74 -2.74 6.45
C ARG A 42 2.01 -3.28 7.06
N THR A 43 3.10 -3.31 6.31
CA THR A 43 4.41 -3.73 6.84
C THR A 43 4.87 -2.80 7.95
N ALA A 44 4.75 -1.48 7.76
CA ALA A 44 5.06 -0.50 8.80
C ALA A 44 4.16 -0.64 10.04
N ALA A 45 2.86 -0.90 9.85
CA ALA A 45 1.94 -1.19 10.95
C ALA A 45 2.36 -2.46 11.70
N GLY A 46 2.72 -3.50 10.96
CA GLY A 46 3.19 -4.73 11.55
C GLY A 46 4.44 -4.54 12.41
N LEU A 47 5.39 -3.70 11.98
CA LEU A 47 6.59 -3.37 12.78
C LEU A 47 6.24 -2.65 14.10
N VAL A 48 5.14 -1.92 14.14
CA VAL A 48 4.65 -1.26 15.37
C VAL A 48 3.95 -2.22 16.30
N HIS A 49 3.15 -3.12 15.73
CA HIS A 49 2.37 -4.12 16.46
C HIS A 49 3.09 -5.47 16.56
N LEU A 50 4.43 -5.45 16.49
CA LEU A 50 5.27 -6.64 16.69
C LEU A 50 4.89 -7.35 17.99
N GLY A 51 4.54 -8.63 17.89
CA GLY A 51 4.18 -9.41 19.03
C GLY A 51 2.85 -9.02 19.67
N ASP A 52 1.89 -8.43 18.92
CA ASP A 52 0.61 -7.95 19.44
C ASP A 52 0.76 -6.78 20.43
N ALA A 53 1.81 -5.98 20.22
CA ALA A 53 2.01 -4.76 20.99
C ALA A 53 0.98 -3.69 20.61
N ASP A 54 0.51 -2.94 21.57
CA ASP A 54 -0.40 -1.81 21.37
C ASP A 54 0.36 -0.56 20.88
N LEU A 55 1.60 -0.40 21.34
CA LEU A 55 2.45 0.74 21.03
C LEU A 55 3.89 0.28 20.74
N GLY A 56 4.53 0.92 19.76
CA GLY A 56 5.96 0.81 19.50
C GLY A 56 6.66 2.13 19.83
N LEU A 57 7.77 2.06 20.56
CA LEU A 57 8.62 3.20 20.84
C LEU A 57 9.89 3.14 20.00
N PHE A 58 10.20 4.24 19.32
CA PHE A 58 11.39 4.42 18.51
C PHE A 58 12.13 5.68 18.92
N GLN A 59 13.39 5.81 18.52
CA GLN A 59 14.15 7.03 18.74
C GLN A 59 13.57 8.17 17.89
N SER A 60 13.39 9.34 18.47
CA SER A 60 12.91 10.53 17.78
C SER A 60 13.98 11.09 16.85
N GLY A 61 13.55 11.62 15.69
CA GLY A 61 14.43 12.28 14.72
C GLY A 61 15.26 11.34 13.84
N VAL A 62 14.96 10.04 13.84
CA VAL A 62 15.58 9.05 12.95
C VAL A 62 14.66 8.85 11.74
N GLU A 63 15.21 9.04 10.52
CA GLU A 63 14.44 8.90 9.28
C GLU A 63 14.05 7.44 8.99
N ASP A 64 14.91 6.50 9.38
CA ASP A 64 14.69 5.06 9.24
C ASP A 64 14.46 4.44 10.62
N PRO A 65 13.25 3.94 10.94
CA PRO A 65 12.95 3.29 12.21
C PRO A 65 13.91 2.12 12.54
N THR A 66 14.49 1.45 11.53
CA THR A 66 15.44 0.35 11.76
C THR A 66 16.78 0.83 12.33
N ALA A 67 17.11 2.09 12.12
CA ALA A 67 18.31 2.72 12.67
C ALA A 67 18.13 3.25 14.09
N SER A 68 16.92 3.17 14.64
CA SER A 68 16.59 3.59 16.01
C SER A 68 17.44 2.85 17.05
N LEU A 69 17.85 3.58 18.07
CA LEU A 69 18.64 3.08 19.21
C LEU A 69 18.00 3.51 20.52
N LEU A 70 17.43 2.57 21.21
CA LEU A 70 16.83 2.77 22.53
C LEU A 70 17.50 1.83 23.56
N PRO A 71 17.90 2.31 24.73
CA PRO A 71 18.48 1.44 25.75
C PRO A 71 17.43 0.44 26.24
N THR A 72 17.80 -0.85 26.34
CA THR A 72 16.89 -1.90 26.80
C THR A 72 16.35 -1.65 28.21
N SER A 73 17.09 -0.90 29.05
CA SER A 73 16.64 -0.47 30.40
C SER A 73 15.36 0.39 30.35
N LEU A 74 15.02 0.96 29.18
CA LEU A 74 13.77 1.70 29.01
C LEU A 74 12.55 0.79 29.17
N ALA A 75 12.61 -0.46 28.70
CA ALA A 75 11.54 -1.43 28.87
C ALA A 75 11.21 -1.65 30.36
N GLN A 76 12.23 -1.88 31.18
CA GLN A 76 12.04 -2.06 32.63
C GLN A 76 11.45 -0.83 33.31
N ARG A 77 11.78 0.38 32.83
CA ARG A 77 11.18 1.63 33.36
C ARG A 77 9.72 1.74 32.98
N LEU A 78 9.37 1.30 31.78
CA LEU A 78 7.99 1.33 31.29
C LEU A 78 7.10 0.34 32.03
N GLU A 79 7.58 -0.85 32.33
CA GLU A 79 6.83 -1.86 33.12
C GLU A 79 6.47 -1.42 34.54
N ARG A 80 7.19 -0.45 35.12
CA ARG A 80 6.86 0.13 36.41
C ARG A 80 5.68 1.09 36.40
N ARG A 81 5.17 1.41 35.22
CA ARG A 81 4.02 2.32 35.05
C ARG A 81 2.71 1.55 35.19
N PRO A 82 1.73 2.10 35.91
CA PRO A 82 0.45 1.41 36.11
C PRO A 82 -0.39 1.29 34.83
N ASP A 83 -0.14 2.14 33.82
CA ASP A 83 -0.82 2.15 32.52
C ASP A 83 -0.15 1.23 31.48
N VAL A 84 0.92 0.52 31.84
CA VAL A 84 1.65 -0.44 30.98
C VAL A 84 1.57 -1.83 31.59
N SER A 85 1.11 -2.80 30.83
CA SER A 85 1.06 -4.20 31.24
C SER A 85 2.41 -4.89 31.07
N HIS A 86 2.98 -4.77 29.86
CA HIS A 86 4.27 -5.35 29.52
C HIS A 86 5.05 -4.43 28.57
N ALA A 87 6.39 -4.50 28.66
CA ALA A 87 7.28 -3.81 27.73
C ALA A 87 8.48 -4.71 27.41
N THR A 88 8.74 -4.93 26.11
CA THR A 88 9.80 -5.83 25.65
C THR A 88 10.68 -5.13 24.60
N PRO A 89 12.01 -5.14 24.78
CA PRO A 89 12.92 -4.62 23.76
C PRO A 89 13.02 -5.58 22.58
N LEU A 90 13.04 -5.03 21.38
CA LEU A 90 13.22 -5.77 20.14
C LEU A 90 14.32 -5.13 19.29
N LEU A 91 15.15 -5.97 18.68
CA LEU A 91 16.22 -5.53 17.80
C LEU A 91 16.02 -6.09 16.39
N LEU A 92 15.93 -5.22 15.39
CA LEU A 92 15.93 -5.60 13.98
C LEU A 92 17.36 -5.88 13.50
N VAL A 93 17.56 -7.04 12.86
CA VAL A 93 18.81 -7.42 12.21
C VAL A 93 18.68 -7.08 10.73
N VAL A 94 19.30 -5.97 10.32
CA VAL A 94 19.07 -5.32 9.02
C VAL A 94 19.60 -6.14 7.83
N GLU A 95 20.70 -6.87 7.99
CA GLU A 95 21.29 -7.66 6.89
C GLU A 95 20.65 -9.04 6.69
N GLY A 96 19.71 -9.39 7.51
CA GLY A 96 18.85 -10.56 7.36
C GLY A 96 19.55 -11.90 7.11
N VAL A 97 18.85 -12.76 6.41
CA VAL A 97 19.27 -14.12 6.07
C VAL A 97 20.04 -14.13 4.75
N ARG A 98 21.15 -14.84 4.70
CA ARG A 98 22.02 -14.85 3.50
C ARG A 98 21.34 -15.45 2.27
N GLU A 99 20.53 -16.47 2.46
CA GLU A 99 19.75 -17.16 1.42
C GLU A 99 18.54 -16.36 0.97
N ASP A 100 18.08 -15.41 1.80
CA ASP A 100 16.98 -14.51 1.53
C ASP A 100 17.26 -13.12 2.13
N PRO A 101 17.79 -12.19 1.34
CA PRO A 101 18.11 -10.83 1.80
C PRO A 101 16.87 -10.03 2.28
N ALA A 102 15.68 -10.41 1.84
CA ALA A 102 14.43 -9.76 2.23
C ALA A 102 13.83 -10.31 3.53
N ALA A 103 14.34 -11.41 4.06
CA ALA A 103 13.87 -11.97 5.33
C ALA A 103 14.26 -11.05 6.49
N ILE A 104 13.28 -10.77 7.35
CA ILE A 104 13.46 -9.93 8.53
C ILE A 104 13.85 -10.81 9.71
N VAL A 105 14.93 -10.48 10.38
CA VAL A 105 15.36 -11.19 11.60
C VAL A 105 15.22 -10.28 12.81
N PHE A 106 14.56 -10.79 13.84
CA PHE A 106 14.32 -10.07 15.08
C PHE A 106 15.16 -10.67 16.21
N GLY A 107 15.74 -9.81 17.04
CA GLY A 107 16.22 -10.19 18.37
C GLY A 107 15.11 -9.91 19.37
N ALA A 108 14.67 -10.90 20.10
CA ALA A 108 13.65 -10.78 21.14
C ALA A 108 14.13 -11.43 22.44
N ASP A 109 13.70 -10.87 23.58
CA ASP A 109 13.90 -11.54 24.88
C ASP A 109 13.09 -12.85 24.90
N PRO A 110 13.73 -14.00 25.16
CA PRO A 110 13.03 -15.28 25.23
C PRO A 110 11.89 -15.32 26.25
N ASN A 111 11.98 -14.51 27.30
CA ASN A 111 10.98 -14.38 28.35
C ASN A 111 9.98 -13.24 28.12
N GLY A 112 10.23 -12.40 27.11
CA GLY A 112 9.36 -11.30 26.76
C GLY A 112 8.05 -11.77 26.11
N PHE A 113 6.99 -10.97 26.23
CA PHE A 113 5.66 -11.34 25.74
C PHE A 113 5.66 -11.61 24.22
N VAL A 114 6.52 -10.94 23.45
CA VAL A 114 6.64 -11.13 22.00
C VAL A 114 7.08 -12.55 21.66
N ALA A 115 8.13 -13.06 22.30
CA ALA A 115 8.60 -14.42 22.07
C ALA A 115 7.63 -15.48 22.63
N GLN A 116 6.99 -15.17 23.76
CA GLN A 116 6.02 -16.08 24.41
C GLN A 116 4.73 -16.26 23.60
N ARG A 117 4.33 -15.28 22.85
CA ARG A 117 3.13 -15.30 21.99
C ARG A 117 3.28 -16.21 20.76
N LEU A 118 4.48 -16.40 20.25
CA LEU A 118 4.69 -17.17 19.03
C LEU A 118 4.16 -18.60 19.19
N VAL A 119 3.25 -19.00 18.31
CA VAL A 119 2.72 -20.37 18.28
C VAL A 119 3.68 -21.25 17.51
N VAL A 120 4.41 -22.12 18.21
CA VAL A 120 5.35 -23.07 17.58
C VAL A 120 4.56 -24.24 17.02
N ALA A 121 4.52 -24.34 15.69
CA ALA A 121 3.84 -25.43 14.98
C ALA A 121 4.70 -26.70 14.89
N GLU A 122 6.02 -26.55 14.76
CA GLU A 122 6.96 -27.66 14.66
C GLU A 122 8.20 -27.39 15.51
N GLY A 123 8.75 -28.44 16.14
CA GLY A 123 9.96 -28.33 16.95
C GLY A 123 9.70 -27.83 18.36
N ARG A 124 10.57 -26.93 18.87
CA ARG A 124 10.52 -26.42 20.24
C ARG A 124 10.69 -24.91 20.26
N ARG A 125 10.00 -24.25 21.20
CA ARG A 125 10.23 -22.82 21.48
C ARG A 125 11.53 -22.67 22.29
N ALA A 126 12.65 -22.57 21.61
CA ALA A 126 13.95 -22.39 22.23
C ALA A 126 14.72 -21.29 21.49
N LEU A 127 15.13 -20.27 22.23
CA LEU A 127 16.00 -19.19 21.78
C LEU A 127 17.28 -19.26 22.62
N GLY A 128 18.32 -19.81 22.05
CA GLY A 128 19.62 -19.92 22.69
C GLY A 128 20.73 -19.34 21.80
N PRO A 129 22.00 -19.38 22.28
CA PRO A 129 23.11 -18.71 21.56
C PRO A 129 23.36 -19.14 20.12
N ARG A 130 22.89 -20.33 19.74
CA ARG A 130 22.99 -20.89 18.38
C ARG A 130 21.66 -21.41 17.85
N GLN A 131 20.55 -20.98 18.43
CA GLN A 131 19.21 -21.39 18.03
C GLN A 131 18.46 -20.23 17.41
N VAL A 132 17.53 -20.56 16.51
CA VAL A 132 16.66 -19.61 15.83
C VAL A 132 15.26 -20.22 15.71
N LEU A 133 14.23 -19.42 15.92
CA LEU A 133 12.88 -19.73 15.54
C LEU A 133 12.63 -19.13 14.15
N VAL A 134 11.99 -19.88 13.26
CA VAL A 134 11.74 -19.47 11.88
C VAL A 134 10.24 -19.43 11.67
N GLY A 135 9.75 -18.35 11.05
CA GLY A 135 8.36 -18.25 10.65
C GLY A 135 8.02 -19.27 9.54
N ASP A 136 6.79 -19.75 9.51
CA ASP A 136 6.35 -20.79 8.57
C ASP A 136 6.46 -20.34 7.11
N GLY A 137 6.26 -19.05 6.82
CA GLY A 137 6.46 -18.46 5.50
C GLY A 137 7.91 -18.58 5.02
N LEU A 138 8.88 -18.20 5.87
CA LEU A 138 10.31 -18.32 5.56
C LEU A 138 10.75 -19.78 5.52
N ALA A 139 10.24 -20.61 6.45
CA ALA A 139 10.53 -22.06 6.46
C ALA A 139 10.06 -22.75 5.19
N GLY A 140 8.84 -22.47 4.73
CA GLY A 140 8.31 -23.03 3.49
C GLY A 140 9.11 -22.61 2.26
N GLN A 141 9.56 -21.36 2.21
CA GLN A 141 10.34 -20.82 1.09
C GLN A 141 11.74 -21.43 1.01
N LEU A 142 12.45 -21.54 2.11
CA LEU A 142 13.80 -22.08 2.19
C LEU A 142 13.81 -23.59 2.46
N LYS A 143 12.64 -24.23 2.54
CA LYS A 143 12.47 -25.67 2.84
C LYS A 143 13.19 -26.06 4.13
N LEU A 144 13.03 -25.24 5.17
CA LEU A 144 13.64 -25.47 6.49
C LEU A 144 12.72 -26.31 7.36
N HIS A 145 13.35 -27.16 8.19
CA HIS A 145 12.70 -27.98 9.23
C HIS A 145 13.45 -27.81 10.54
N PRO A 146 12.86 -28.16 11.68
CA PRO A 146 13.60 -28.21 12.93
C PRO A 146 14.87 -29.05 12.80
N GLY A 147 16.01 -28.51 13.24
CA GLY A 147 17.34 -29.08 13.05
C GLY A 147 18.09 -28.59 11.81
N SER A 148 17.44 -27.93 10.86
CA SER A 148 18.11 -27.29 9.71
C SER A 148 19.05 -26.18 10.16
N ILE A 149 19.99 -25.81 9.30
CA ILE A 149 20.93 -24.71 9.56
C ILE A 149 20.48 -23.48 8.75
N LEU A 150 20.24 -22.38 9.46
CA LEU A 150 19.96 -21.06 8.88
C LEU A 150 21.18 -20.15 9.07
N LYS A 151 21.62 -19.50 8.00
CA LYS A 151 22.72 -18.52 8.05
C LYS A 151 22.17 -17.10 8.14
N VAL A 152 22.42 -16.48 9.31
CA VAL A 152 22.10 -15.06 9.52
C VAL A 152 23.40 -14.28 9.52
N LYS A 153 23.56 -13.34 8.60
CA LYS A 153 24.83 -12.66 8.36
C LYS A 153 25.97 -13.67 8.10
N ARG A 154 26.93 -13.72 8.99
CA ARG A 154 28.11 -14.60 8.92
C ARG A 154 28.07 -15.77 9.90
N ARG A 155 26.97 -15.95 10.61
CA ARG A 155 26.82 -17.00 11.61
C ARG A 155 25.74 -18.01 11.23
N SER A 156 25.97 -19.26 11.62
CA SER A 156 25.03 -20.36 11.43
C SER A 156 24.26 -20.61 12.73
N PHE A 157 22.95 -20.79 12.59
CA PHE A 157 22.02 -21.09 13.68
C PHE A 157 21.26 -22.36 13.34
N THR A 158 20.96 -23.18 14.35
CA THR A 158 20.10 -24.34 14.21
C THR A 158 18.65 -23.92 14.41
N VAL A 159 17.77 -24.29 13.48
CA VAL A 159 16.34 -24.06 13.59
C VAL A 159 15.80 -24.89 14.74
N ALA A 160 15.39 -24.24 15.83
CA ALA A 160 14.82 -24.90 17.00
C ALA A 160 13.35 -25.26 16.81
N GLY A 161 12.63 -24.43 16.10
CA GLY A 161 11.22 -24.63 15.78
C GLY A 161 10.75 -23.67 14.69
N ILE A 162 9.60 -24.04 14.12
CA ILE A 162 8.86 -23.23 13.14
C ILE A 162 7.64 -22.65 13.84
N TYR A 163 7.45 -21.33 13.74
CA TYR A 163 6.33 -20.64 14.38
C TYR A 163 5.37 -20.03 13.34
N HIS A 164 4.14 -19.83 13.79
CA HIS A 164 3.12 -19.05 13.12
C HIS A 164 2.66 -17.91 14.02
N SER A 165 2.67 -16.68 13.53
CA SER A 165 2.25 -15.49 14.27
C SER A 165 0.89 -14.94 13.80
N GLY A 166 0.50 -15.27 12.58
CA GLY A 166 -0.64 -14.66 11.88
C GLY A 166 -0.33 -13.29 11.29
N VAL A 167 0.90 -12.82 11.41
CA VAL A 167 1.38 -11.56 10.84
C VAL A 167 2.37 -11.86 9.71
N PHE A 168 2.00 -11.51 8.51
CA PHE A 168 2.71 -11.89 7.28
C PHE A 168 4.24 -11.67 7.34
N PHE A 169 4.69 -10.50 7.82
CA PHE A 169 6.13 -10.20 7.83
C PHE A 169 6.86 -10.90 9.00
N GLU A 170 6.19 -11.20 10.12
CA GLU A 170 6.75 -12.03 11.18
C GLU A 170 6.91 -13.48 10.69
N ASP A 171 5.88 -14.01 10.01
CA ASP A 171 5.90 -15.36 9.45
C ASP A 171 6.91 -15.51 8.30
N ALA A 172 7.24 -14.40 7.60
CA ALA A 172 8.33 -14.34 6.61
C ALA A 172 9.71 -14.08 7.22
N GLY A 173 9.84 -14.07 8.54
CA GLY A 173 11.05 -13.74 9.27
C GLY A 173 11.59 -14.86 10.16
N ALA A 174 12.55 -14.48 11.00
CA ALA A 174 13.13 -15.37 12.02
C ALA A 174 13.38 -14.61 13.32
N VAL A 175 13.36 -15.32 14.43
CA VAL A 175 13.60 -14.75 15.77
C VAL A 175 14.82 -15.36 16.40
N LEU A 176 15.74 -14.52 16.86
CA LEU A 176 16.92 -14.82 17.63
C LEU A 176 16.74 -14.34 19.08
N ASP A 177 17.55 -14.89 19.98
CA ASP A 177 17.76 -14.29 21.29
C ASP A 177 18.28 -12.85 21.16
N LEU A 178 17.74 -11.93 21.97
CA LEU A 178 18.06 -10.50 21.91
C LEU A 178 19.57 -10.24 22.07
N GLU A 179 20.23 -10.87 23.04
CA GLU A 179 21.65 -10.67 23.25
C GLU A 179 22.48 -11.18 22.07
N VAL A 180 22.03 -12.25 21.42
CA VAL A 180 22.67 -12.78 20.20
C VAL A 180 22.54 -11.78 19.08
N ALA A 181 21.37 -11.22 18.87
CA ALA A 181 21.10 -10.19 17.86
C ALA A 181 21.93 -8.91 18.13
N GLN A 182 22.00 -8.47 19.37
CA GLN A 182 22.83 -7.32 19.80
C GLN A 182 24.32 -7.53 19.47
N ARG A 183 24.84 -8.74 19.75
CA ARG A 183 26.23 -9.10 19.38
C ARG A 183 26.44 -9.15 17.87
N LEU A 184 25.46 -9.59 17.08
CA LEU A 184 25.53 -9.60 15.62
C LEU A 184 25.56 -8.19 15.04
N GLU A 185 24.74 -7.29 15.60
CA GLU A 185 24.60 -5.90 15.14
C GLU A 185 25.62 -4.94 15.78
N ARG A 186 26.41 -5.43 16.76
CA ARG A 186 27.34 -4.60 17.57
C ARG A 186 26.62 -3.43 18.24
N ARG A 187 25.39 -3.65 18.74
CA ARG A 187 24.53 -2.63 19.31
C ARG A 187 24.64 -2.49 20.83
N GLY A 188 25.54 -3.24 21.49
CA GLY A 188 25.64 -3.21 22.95
C GLY A 188 24.34 -3.64 23.62
N ASN A 189 23.80 -2.78 24.49
CA ASN A 189 22.53 -2.99 25.20
C ASN A 189 21.36 -2.18 24.59
N ASP A 190 21.46 -1.85 23.32
CA ASP A 190 20.41 -1.09 22.64
C ASP A 190 19.46 -2.01 21.87
N ALA A 191 18.24 -1.53 21.69
CA ALA A 191 17.17 -2.13 20.92
C ALA A 191 16.71 -1.14 19.82
N THR A 192 16.11 -1.66 18.76
CA THR A 192 15.53 -0.83 17.71
C THR A 192 14.20 -0.24 18.15
N THR A 193 13.43 -1.02 18.90
CA THR A 193 12.11 -0.61 19.40
C THR A 193 11.84 -1.22 20.76
N ILE A 194 11.00 -0.55 21.52
CA ILE A 194 10.38 -1.14 22.72
C ILE A 194 8.91 -1.37 22.40
N ALA A 195 8.52 -2.63 22.32
CA ALA A 195 7.14 -3.06 22.18
C ALA A 195 6.43 -2.94 23.52
N VAL A 196 5.27 -2.30 23.56
CA VAL A 196 4.51 -2.03 24.79
C VAL A 196 3.10 -2.55 24.66
N GLN A 197 2.65 -3.31 25.63
CA GLN A 197 1.25 -3.65 25.86
C GLN A 197 0.67 -2.70 26.92
N VAL A 198 -0.43 -2.06 26.58
CA VAL A 198 -1.16 -1.16 27.46
C VAL A 198 -2.01 -1.96 28.45
N ALA A 199 -2.18 -1.48 29.68
CA ALA A 199 -3.05 -2.13 30.64
C ALA A 199 -4.50 -2.15 30.16
N THR A 200 -5.23 -3.24 30.45
CA THR A 200 -6.57 -3.51 29.91
C THR A 200 -7.60 -2.40 30.21
N ASP A 201 -7.41 -1.67 31.28
CA ASP A 201 -8.25 -0.56 31.74
C ASP A 201 -7.83 0.81 31.18
N ALA A 202 -6.72 0.86 30.42
CA ALA A 202 -6.19 2.08 29.84
C ALA A 202 -6.44 2.16 28.33
N HIS A 203 -6.55 3.39 27.81
CA HIS A 203 -6.76 3.64 26.38
C HIS A 203 -5.42 3.93 25.70
N ASN A 204 -5.10 3.20 24.61
CA ASN A 204 -3.85 3.32 23.86
C ASN A 204 -3.49 4.78 23.52
N ALA A 205 -4.46 5.58 23.05
CA ALA A 205 -4.22 6.98 22.71
C ALA A 205 -3.82 7.85 23.91
N THR A 206 -4.39 7.57 25.10
CA THR A 206 -4.07 8.29 26.32
C THR A 206 -2.67 7.93 26.80
N VAL A 207 -2.33 6.65 26.80
CA VAL A 207 -1.00 6.14 27.19
C VAL A 207 0.05 6.64 26.22
N ALA A 208 -0.18 6.58 24.91
CA ALA A 208 0.71 7.12 23.89
C ALA A 208 1.01 8.61 24.12
N LYS A 209 -0.02 9.41 24.42
CA LYS A 209 0.14 10.84 24.74
C LYS A 209 0.95 11.06 26.02
N ALA A 210 0.72 10.26 27.03
CA ALA A 210 1.47 10.32 28.28
C ALA A 210 2.95 9.95 28.09
N LEU A 211 3.22 8.90 27.32
CA LEU A 211 4.58 8.45 26.99
C LEU A 211 5.34 9.50 26.15
N ARG A 212 4.71 10.12 25.15
CA ARG A 212 5.30 11.20 24.36
C ARG A 212 5.74 12.39 25.22
N ARG A 213 4.99 12.70 26.29
CA ARG A 213 5.35 13.77 27.22
C ARG A 213 6.47 13.35 28.18
N ALA A 214 6.46 12.12 28.64
CA ALA A 214 7.42 11.61 29.61
C ALA A 214 8.80 11.29 29.00
N LEU A 215 8.84 11.03 27.68
CA LEU A 215 10.03 10.58 26.96
C LEU A 215 10.29 11.45 25.71
N PRO A 216 10.77 12.68 25.87
CA PRO A 216 10.91 13.64 24.76
C PRO A 216 11.90 13.22 23.66
N GLY A 217 12.78 12.25 23.94
CA GLY A 217 13.71 11.66 22.94
C GLY A 217 13.15 10.45 22.19
N THR A 218 11.86 10.12 22.39
CA THR A 218 11.24 8.95 21.76
C THR A 218 10.02 9.34 20.93
N GLN A 219 9.81 8.60 19.87
CA GLN A 219 8.59 8.63 19.06
C GLN A 219 7.74 7.43 19.44
N VAL A 220 6.52 7.69 19.92
CA VAL A 220 5.54 6.65 20.27
C VAL A 220 4.57 6.51 19.13
N ILE A 221 4.48 5.32 18.57
CA ILE A 221 3.64 4.96 17.43
C ILE A 221 2.64 3.91 17.89
N GLY A 222 1.35 4.20 17.72
CA GLY A 222 0.26 3.31 18.09
C GLY A 222 -0.68 2.98 16.93
N THR A 223 -0.47 3.60 15.75
CA THR A 223 -1.29 3.33 14.58
C THR A 223 -0.45 3.19 13.30
N ALA A 224 -0.98 2.45 12.33
CA ALA A 224 -0.38 2.30 11.01
C ALA A 224 -0.14 3.65 10.30
N GLU A 225 -1.05 4.62 10.50
CA GLU A 225 -0.90 5.96 9.95
C GLU A 225 0.26 6.72 10.57
N GLU A 226 0.44 6.60 11.88
CA GLU A 226 1.57 7.20 12.59
C GLU A 226 2.89 6.57 12.15
N ALA A 227 2.94 5.23 11.99
CA ALA A 227 4.09 4.51 11.47
C ALA A 227 4.50 5.00 10.07
N THR A 228 3.51 5.18 9.20
CA THR A 228 3.74 5.68 7.83
C THR A 228 4.20 7.13 7.81
N ARG A 229 3.70 7.97 8.72
CA ARG A 229 4.13 9.37 8.83
C ARG A 229 5.52 9.52 9.46
N ALA A 230 5.90 8.57 10.31
CA ALA A 230 7.20 8.54 10.97
C ALA A 230 8.34 8.24 10.00
N GLY A 231 8.08 7.48 8.93
CA GLY A 231 9.05 7.20 7.88
C GLY A 231 9.04 8.28 6.80
N ALA A 232 10.21 8.84 6.45
CA ALA A 232 10.38 9.82 5.36
C ALA A 232 9.77 9.33 4.03
N ASN A 233 9.73 8.03 3.81
CA ASN A 233 9.21 7.40 2.60
C ASN A 233 7.69 7.53 2.44
N GLY A 234 6.90 7.64 3.51
CA GLY A 234 5.43 7.75 3.43
C GLY A 234 4.96 9.05 2.78
N GLU A 235 5.62 10.17 3.08
CA GLU A 235 5.30 11.46 2.45
C GLU A 235 5.74 11.52 0.99
N LEU A 236 6.91 10.95 0.67
CA LEU A 236 7.40 10.83 -0.72
C LEU A 236 6.45 9.98 -1.57
N VAL A 237 6.01 8.82 -1.08
CA VAL A 237 5.04 7.96 -1.77
C VAL A 237 3.75 8.73 -2.03
N ARG A 238 3.21 9.42 -1.02
CA ARG A 238 1.98 10.21 -1.18
C ARG A 238 2.13 11.34 -2.21
N LYS A 239 3.24 12.08 -2.17
CA LYS A 239 3.53 13.15 -3.15
C LYS A 239 3.65 12.57 -4.57
N THR A 240 4.37 11.46 -4.72
CA THR A 240 4.56 10.78 -6.00
C THR A 240 3.22 10.30 -6.57
N VAL A 241 2.38 9.65 -5.77
CA VAL A 241 1.02 9.23 -6.18
C VAL A 241 0.18 10.42 -6.62
N THR A 242 0.23 11.53 -5.88
CA THR A 242 -0.52 12.75 -6.23
C THR A 242 -0.07 13.33 -7.56
N ILE A 243 1.25 13.41 -7.80
CA ILE A 243 1.80 13.91 -9.08
C ILE A 243 1.40 13.00 -10.22
N ILE A 244 1.52 11.69 -10.07
CA ILE A 244 1.14 10.72 -11.10
C ILE A 244 -0.37 10.76 -11.37
N ALA A 245 -1.20 10.90 -10.34
CA ALA A 245 -2.64 11.06 -10.51
C ALA A 245 -2.99 12.34 -11.28
N ALA A 246 -2.31 13.45 -10.99
CA ALA A 246 -2.49 14.70 -11.72
C ALA A 246 -2.06 14.55 -13.19
N LEU A 247 -0.92 13.92 -13.47
CA LEU A 247 -0.47 13.64 -14.83
C LEU A 247 -1.44 12.72 -15.56
N ALA A 248 -1.95 11.67 -14.92
CA ALA A 248 -2.94 10.77 -15.51
C ALA A 248 -4.26 11.49 -15.82
N LEU A 249 -4.71 12.41 -14.96
CA LEU A 249 -5.88 13.26 -15.21
C LEU A 249 -5.67 14.17 -16.43
N ILE A 250 -4.49 14.78 -16.56
CA ILE A 250 -4.17 15.66 -17.69
C ILE A 250 -4.10 14.86 -19.00
N VAL A 251 -3.28 13.82 -19.02
CA VAL A 251 -3.06 13.00 -20.24
C VAL A 251 -4.33 12.26 -20.63
N GLY A 252 -5.01 11.63 -19.65
CA GLY A 252 -6.27 10.93 -19.87
C GLY A 252 -7.39 11.91 -20.32
N GLY A 253 -7.48 13.07 -19.67
CA GLY A 253 -8.43 14.12 -20.00
C GLY A 253 -8.23 14.67 -21.42
N LEU A 254 -6.99 14.96 -21.82
CA LEU A 254 -6.64 15.38 -23.18
C LEU A 254 -6.97 14.30 -24.21
N GLY A 255 -6.67 13.02 -23.90
CA GLY A 255 -7.02 11.88 -24.74
C GLY A 255 -8.53 11.76 -24.98
N VAL A 256 -9.33 11.87 -23.92
CA VAL A 256 -10.80 11.86 -24.00
C VAL A 256 -11.29 13.09 -24.77
N THR A 257 -10.76 14.28 -24.48
CA THR A 257 -11.14 15.53 -25.18
C THR A 257 -10.91 15.39 -26.68
N ASN A 258 -9.73 14.95 -27.10
CA ASN A 258 -9.40 14.79 -28.51
C ASN A 258 -10.30 13.75 -29.19
N THR A 259 -10.50 12.61 -28.52
CA THR A 259 -11.35 11.53 -29.06
C THR A 259 -12.82 11.94 -29.18
N MET A 260 -13.35 12.60 -28.14
CA MET A 260 -14.74 13.06 -28.13
C MET A 260 -14.97 14.25 -29.07
N ALA A 261 -14.01 15.19 -29.17
CA ALA A 261 -14.09 16.28 -30.13
C ALA A 261 -14.21 15.77 -31.58
N MET A 262 -13.36 14.80 -31.93
CA MET A 262 -13.42 14.15 -33.24
C MET A 262 -14.74 13.39 -33.47
N ALA A 263 -15.23 12.68 -32.44
CA ALA A 263 -16.51 11.98 -32.49
C ALA A 263 -17.68 12.95 -32.70
N VAL A 264 -17.67 14.12 -32.08
CA VAL A 264 -18.67 15.17 -32.24
C VAL A 264 -18.61 15.74 -33.68
N LEU A 265 -17.41 16.05 -34.17
CA LEU A 265 -17.22 16.57 -35.53
C LEU A 265 -17.75 15.61 -36.61
N GLU A 266 -17.49 14.32 -36.48
CA GLU A 266 -17.96 13.30 -37.42
C GLU A 266 -19.49 13.08 -37.39
N ARG A 267 -20.15 13.46 -36.27
CA ARG A 267 -21.60 13.25 -36.05
C ARG A 267 -22.37 14.55 -36.01
N GLN A 268 -21.80 15.64 -36.50
CA GLN A 268 -22.45 16.95 -36.46
C GLN A 268 -23.85 16.94 -37.12
N ARG A 269 -24.02 16.22 -38.24
CA ARG A 269 -25.32 16.10 -38.93
C ARG A 269 -26.36 15.36 -38.07
N GLU A 270 -25.96 14.29 -37.38
CA GLU A 270 -26.84 13.53 -36.46
C GLU A 270 -27.27 14.41 -35.27
N LEU A 271 -26.31 15.16 -34.68
CA LEU A 271 -26.59 16.07 -33.58
C LEU A 271 -27.47 17.24 -33.98
N ALA A 272 -27.29 17.76 -35.20
CA ALA A 272 -28.13 18.79 -35.79
C ALA A 272 -29.57 18.28 -36.00
N LEU A 273 -29.75 17.04 -36.48
CA LEU A 273 -31.06 16.40 -36.61
C LEU A 273 -31.77 16.26 -35.27
N LEU A 274 -31.04 15.81 -34.23
CA LEU A 274 -31.60 15.75 -32.87
C LEU A 274 -32.07 17.12 -32.37
N SER A 275 -31.30 18.17 -32.66
CA SER A 275 -31.71 19.55 -32.36
C SER A 275 -32.96 20.00 -33.16
N ALA A 276 -33.04 19.63 -34.46
CA ALA A 276 -34.17 19.96 -35.31
C ALA A 276 -35.49 19.31 -34.88
N ILE A 277 -35.43 18.07 -34.32
CA ILE A 277 -36.60 17.37 -33.78
C ILE A 277 -36.92 17.76 -32.31
N GLY A 278 -36.29 18.85 -31.81
CA GLY A 278 -36.66 19.49 -30.55
C GLY A 278 -35.87 19.02 -29.31
N TRP A 279 -34.75 18.35 -29.48
CA TRP A 279 -33.89 18.07 -28.33
C TRP A 279 -33.27 19.35 -27.78
N ARG A 280 -33.38 19.53 -26.46
CA ARG A 280 -32.72 20.65 -25.75
C ARG A 280 -31.21 20.49 -25.82
N ARG A 281 -30.47 21.58 -25.98
CA ARG A 281 -28.99 21.60 -26.01
C ARG A 281 -28.37 20.82 -24.86
N ILE A 282 -28.93 20.95 -23.67
CA ILE A 282 -28.43 20.21 -22.47
C ILE A 282 -28.54 18.69 -22.63
N ARG A 283 -29.57 18.16 -23.31
CA ARG A 283 -29.72 16.72 -23.54
C ARG A 283 -28.64 16.20 -24.49
N ILE A 284 -28.27 17.00 -25.48
CA ILE A 284 -27.18 16.68 -26.42
C ILE A 284 -25.85 16.71 -25.71
N ALA A 285 -25.59 17.72 -24.84
CA ALA A 285 -24.40 17.81 -24.03
C ALA A 285 -24.26 16.60 -23.07
N VAL A 286 -25.35 16.25 -22.39
CA VAL A 286 -25.39 15.08 -21.47
C VAL A 286 -25.14 13.78 -22.24
N LEU A 287 -25.64 13.63 -23.46
CA LEU A 287 -25.38 12.44 -24.28
C LEU A 287 -23.88 12.30 -24.59
N VAL A 288 -23.24 13.37 -25.06
CA VAL A 288 -21.80 13.37 -25.37
C VAL A 288 -20.96 13.15 -24.12
N LEU A 289 -21.31 13.82 -23.03
CA LEU A 289 -20.63 13.67 -21.75
C LEU A 289 -20.75 12.23 -21.22
N ALA A 290 -21.94 11.62 -21.33
CA ALA A 290 -22.17 10.24 -20.92
C ALA A 290 -21.34 9.22 -21.73
N GLU A 291 -21.13 9.48 -23.04
CA GLU A 291 -20.23 8.67 -23.87
C GLU A 291 -18.78 8.78 -23.39
N GLY A 292 -18.31 10.00 -23.06
CA GLY A 292 -16.98 10.23 -22.49
C GLY A 292 -16.77 9.53 -21.15
N ILE A 293 -17.73 9.68 -20.23
CA ILE A 293 -17.70 9.01 -18.93
C ILE A 293 -17.71 7.48 -19.09
N ALA A 294 -18.58 6.94 -19.95
CA ALA A 294 -18.65 5.50 -20.19
C ALA A 294 -17.31 4.93 -20.70
N THR A 295 -16.69 5.62 -21.68
CA THR A 295 -15.37 5.24 -22.19
C THR A 295 -14.31 5.27 -21.09
N SER A 296 -14.32 6.31 -20.26
CA SER A 296 -13.35 6.49 -19.18
C SER A 296 -13.53 5.48 -18.05
N VAL A 297 -14.77 5.16 -17.70
CA VAL A 297 -15.08 4.13 -16.68
C VAL A 297 -14.66 2.74 -17.17
N LEU A 298 -14.89 2.43 -18.46
CA LEU A 298 -14.40 1.18 -19.05
C LEU A 298 -12.87 1.12 -19.03
N GLY A 299 -12.20 2.20 -19.44
CA GLY A 299 -10.73 2.31 -19.35
C GLY A 299 -10.22 2.17 -17.91
N ALA A 300 -10.88 2.82 -16.95
CA ALA A 300 -10.53 2.73 -15.54
C ALA A 300 -10.73 1.31 -14.97
N GLY A 301 -11.80 0.60 -15.38
CA GLY A 301 -12.03 -0.79 -15.00
C GLY A 301 -10.95 -1.73 -15.51
N VAL A 302 -10.57 -1.59 -16.78
CA VAL A 302 -9.44 -2.33 -17.37
C VAL A 302 -8.13 -1.95 -16.67
N GLY A 303 -7.91 -0.66 -16.42
CA GLY A 303 -6.75 -0.15 -15.70
C GLY A 303 -6.64 -0.68 -14.26
N LEU A 304 -7.77 -0.81 -13.57
CA LEU A 304 -7.81 -1.41 -12.25
C LEU A 304 -7.33 -2.87 -12.30
N LEU A 305 -7.84 -3.66 -13.23
CA LEU A 305 -7.43 -5.07 -13.40
C LEU A 305 -5.94 -5.17 -13.74
N LEU A 306 -5.48 -4.39 -14.72
CA LEU A 306 -4.07 -4.36 -15.11
C LEU A 306 -3.16 -3.85 -13.99
N GLY A 307 -3.62 -2.89 -13.21
CA GLY A 307 -2.88 -2.34 -12.06
C GLY A 307 -2.68 -3.35 -10.95
N VAL A 308 -3.70 -4.15 -10.66
CA VAL A 308 -3.63 -5.25 -9.67
C VAL A 308 -2.66 -6.33 -10.15
N ILE A 309 -2.84 -6.81 -11.38
CA ILE A 309 -1.98 -7.84 -11.97
C ILE A 309 -0.54 -7.32 -12.10
N GLY A 310 -0.38 -6.08 -12.55
CA GLY A 310 0.92 -5.44 -12.73
C GLY A 310 1.66 -5.22 -11.41
N ALA A 311 0.95 -4.83 -10.33
CA ALA A 311 1.52 -4.68 -9.01
C ALA A 311 2.06 -6.02 -8.48
N ASP A 312 1.29 -7.09 -8.64
CA ASP A 312 1.69 -8.43 -8.23
C ASP A 312 2.87 -8.97 -9.06
N TRP A 313 2.83 -8.75 -10.38
CA TRP A 313 3.94 -9.13 -11.28
C TRP A 313 5.22 -8.35 -10.96
N LEU A 314 5.13 -7.04 -10.78
CA LEU A 314 6.28 -6.18 -10.45
C LEU A 314 6.90 -6.58 -9.11
N ASN A 315 6.05 -6.86 -8.12
CA ASN A 315 6.46 -7.28 -6.79
C ASN A 315 7.25 -8.60 -6.82
N ARG A 316 6.81 -9.56 -7.65
CA ARG A 316 7.55 -10.81 -7.88
C ARG A 316 8.84 -10.59 -8.67
N ALA A 317 8.80 -9.74 -9.70
CA ALA A 317 9.97 -9.46 -10.56
C ALA A 317 11.09 -8.75 -9.80
N LEU A 318 10.76 -7.92 -8.82
CA LEU A 318 11.72 -7.20 -7.97
C LEU A 318 12.11 -7.98 -6.70
N ASP A 319 11.57 -9.17 -6.50
CA ASP A 319 11.76 -10.02 -5.31
C ASP A 319 11.42 -9.30 -3.97
N VAL A 320 10.54 -8.30 -4.04
CA VAL A 320 10.07 -7.51 -2.89
C VAL A 320 8.79 -8.10 -2.26
N SER A 321 8.26 -9.17 -2.87
CA SER A 321 7.02 -9.85 -2.47
C SER A 321 7.02 -10.34 -1.01
N LYS A 322 8.17 -10.44 -0.42
CA LYS A 322 8.40 -10.91 0.95
C LYS A 322 8.29 -9.80 2.02
N VAL A 323 8.52 -8.56 1.61
CA VAL A 323 8.48 -7.40 2.50
C VAL A 323 7.20 -6.59 2.30
N VAL A 324 6.73 -6.52 1.05
CA VAL A 324 5.56 -5.74 0.68
C VAL A 324 4.61 -6.61 -0.13
N SER A 325 3.49 -7.04 0.44
CA SER A 325 2.41 -7.65 -0.34
C SER A 325 1.47 -6.55 -0.82
N PRO A 326 1.33 -6.35 -2.16
CA PRO A 326 0.36 -5.38 -2.68
C PRO A 326 -1.03 -5.70 -2.17
N HIS A 327 -1.69 -4.71 -1.58
CA HIS A 327 -3.03 -4.91 -1.07
C HIS A 327 -3.99 -3.92 -1.72
N VAL A 328 -4.98 -4.49 -2.42
CA VAL A 328 -6.06 -3.70 -3.02
C VAL A 328 -7.15 -3.49 -1.98
N THR A 329 -7.25 -2.28 -1.48
CA THR A 329 -8.31 -1.91 -0.55
C THR A 329 -9.58 -1.50 -1.32
N PRO A 330 -10.79 -1.61 -0.73
CA PRO A 330 -12.00 -1.03 -1.30
C PRO A 330 -11.85 0.47 -1.61
N TRP A 331 -11.04 1.17 -0.81
CA TRP A 331 -10.68 2.56 -1.04
C TRP A 331 -9.90 2.79 -2.34
N THR A 332 -8.92 1.92 -2.63
CA THR A 332 -8.15 1.96 -3.90
C THR A 332 -9.06 1.79 -5.11
N ILE A 333 -10.04 0.86 -5.02
CA ILE A 333 -11.04 0.66 -6.08
C ILE A 333 -11.88 1.92 -6.27
N GLY A 334 -12.37 2.50 -5.17
CA GLY A 334 -13.15 3.73 -5.19
C GLY A 334 -12.37 4.90 -5.83
N GLN A 335 -11.11 5.07 -5.47
CA GLN A 335 -10.24 6.10 -6.04
C GLN A 335 -10.01 5.89 -7.54
N ALA A 336 -9.74 4.67 -7.99
CA ALA A 336 -9.54 4.36 -9.41
C ALA A 336 -10.77 4.70 -10.25
N LEU A 337 -11.96 4.33 -9.78
CA LEU A 337 -13.22 4.66 -10.45
C LEU A 337 -13.50 6.17 -10.44
N LEU A 338 -13.25 6.85 -9.33
CA LEU A 338 -13.43 8.30 -9.22
C LEU A 338 -12.51 9.05 -10.18
N ILE A 339 -11.26 8.63 -10.31
CA ILE A 339 -10.31 9.19 -11.28
C ILE A 339 -10.81 8.94 -12.69
N GLY A 340 -11.31 7.74 -13.02
CA GLY A 340 -11.90 7.43 -14.31
C GLY A 340 -13.09 8.34 -14.65
N VAL A 341 -13.99 8.55 -13.70
CA VAL A 341 -15.12 9.47 -13.85
C VAL A 341 -14.63 10.91 -14.03
N ALA A 342 -13.66 11.36 -13.23
CA ALA A 342 -13.08 12.70 -13.34
C ALA A 342 -12.45 12.95 -14.73
N ILE A 343 -11.69 11.97 -15.25
CA ILE A 343 -11.14 12.01 -16.60
C ILE A 343 -12.26 12.15 -17.66
N GLY A 344 -13.33 11.37 -17.52
CA GLY A 344 -14.47 11.40 -18.42
C GLY A 344 -15.23 12.73 -18.41
N VAL A 345 -15.43 13.29 -17.21
CA VAL A 345 -16.10 14.59 -17.04
C VAL A 345 -15.22 15.71 -17.59
N LEU A 346 -13.98 15.82 -17.13
CA LEU A 346 -13.08 16.91 -17.54
C LEU A 346 -12.77 16.86 -19.04
N GLY A 347 -12.47 15.67 -19.56
CA GLY A 347 -12.19 15.46 -20.97
C GLY A 347 -13.41 15.60 -21.86
N GLY A 348 -14.60 15.23 -21.37
CA GLY A 348 -15.86 15.31 -22.13
C GLY A 348 -16.52 16.69 -22.13
N LEU A 349 -16.16 17.59 -21.20
CA LEU A 349 -16.85 18.86 -21.01
C LEU A 349 -16.77 19.79 -22.24
N TYR A 350 -15.57 19.97 -22.79
CA TYR A 350 -15.36 20.79 -23.98
C TYR A 350 -16.06 20.23 -25.23
N PRO A 351 -15.91 18.94 -25.60
CA PRO A 351 -16.65 18.34 -26.72
C PRO A 351 -18.16 18.39 -26.52
N ALA A 352 -18.65 18.17 -25.30
CA ALA A 352 -20.08 18.26 -25.00
C ALA A 352 -20.62 19.67 -25.28
N TRP A 353 -19.91 20.69 -24.82
CA TRP A 353 -20.28 22.08 -25.11
C TRP A 353 -20.24 22.38 -26.61
N ARG A 354 -19.19 21.98 -27.33
CA ARG A 354 -19.06 22.18 -28.76
C ARG A 354 -20.14 21.44 -29.54
N GLY A 355 -20.57 20.27 -29.12
CA GLY A 355 -21.67 19.50 -29.70
C GLY A 355 -23.04 20.22 -29.68
N THR A 356 -23.21 21.17 -28.74
CA THR A 356 -24.44 21.96 -28.62
C THR A 356 -24.46 23.24 -29.45
N SER A 357 -23.30 23.68 -29.95
CA SER A 357 -23.15 24.90 -30.74
C SER A 357 -23.26 24.68 -32.25
N VAL A 358 -23.63 23.47 -32.68
CA VAL A 358 -23.80 23.13 -34.11
C VAL A 358 -25.00 23.85 -34.68
N SER A 359 -24.77 24.71 -35.67
CA SER A 359 -25.83 25.46 -36.39
C SER A 359 -26.60 24.51 -37.31
N THR A 360 -27.91 24.37 -37.04
CA THR A 360 -28.80 23.55 -37.88
C THR A 360 -29.00 24.12 -39.27
N THR A 361 -28.90 25.45 -39.43
CA THR A 361 -29.09 26.16 -40.69
C THR A 361 -27.92 25.98 -41.67
N GLU A 362 -26.68 25.96 -41.19
CA GLU A 362 -25.49 25.77 -42.02
C GLU A 362 -25.31 24.32 -42.51
N LEU A 363 -25.70 23.33 -41.69
CA LEU A 363 -25.47 21.91 -41.99
C LEU A 363 -26.62 21.26 -42.79
N LEU A 364 -27.83 21.82 -42.73
CA LEU A 364 -29.01 21.30 -43.44
C LEU A 364 -29.36 22.15 -44.67
N GLY A 365 -28.85 23.40 -44.74
CA GLY A 365 -29.11 24.32 -45.87
C GLY A 365 -28.01 24.37 -46.96
N GLY A 366 -26.95 23.59 -46.81
CA GLY A 366 -25.84 23.50 -47.79
C GLY A 366 -25.92 22.24 -48.66
N ALA A 367 -27.07 22.01 -49.33
CA ALA A 367 -27.22 21.04 -50.42
C ALA A 367 -27.60 21.79 -51.68
#